data_a87c54cda671df448c8f85c6258ff193
#
_entry.id   a87c54cda671df448c8f85c6258ff193
#
_cell.length_a   1.000
_cell.length_b   1.000
_cell.length_c   1.000
_cell.angle_alpha   90.00
_cell.angle_beta   90.00
_cell.angle_gamma   90.00
#
_symmetry.space_group_name_H-M   'P 1'
#
loop_
_entity.id
_entity.type
_entity.pdbx_description
1 polymer ?
#
loop_
_entity_poly.entity_id
_entity_poly.type
_entity_poly.pdbx_seq_one_letter_code
_entity_poly.pdbx_strand_id
1 'polypeptide(L)'
;MMQYFKTILNMNLTLTVLILIVSTLCSLAFYSKWMNKWEGIIQHPKSEYDYIIVGAGTAGCVLASRLSSESHASVLLIEAGGVPNWLSSVPLAAPLLQGSQSESDWAYRTLPQKHSSWGLKDQVSAWPRGRGLGGSGQINYMVHSLGHPNDFKHWEENGAKGWGLSSMQAYLEKLEGTCMPTTRGIKNGICHKTTEKVTITREAVTGVELDSGVRITARQEVVLSAGSINTPQILLRSGIGPRQHLDSLGIPVVSDLPVGMNLHDHMNMPLYVSIDAPYSVTIDKIKSVQQIWDYFFHGKGLFATTAVLASATLVPDAGLILFGLGSADEKILKDIANYKSDTFQGLFPLSHNSSQEGFVLLATCLTPQSRGRLWLNVSHLEGPPIIEPNYLSHSHDIPCMIKAINLAEKLVRTKAFQKLGAQLHLPVLSECRNLIPDVRDLLYLECIIRTAAVTAYHPGGTCKMGSLQDNSTVVDNLLRVHGVQGLRVMDASILPTPLSGHPNSVLIAMADRASSFILNTP
;
A
#
# COMPACT_ATOMS: atom_id res chain seq x y z
N MET A 1 -19.25 -8.73 -61.10
CA MET A 1 -19.69 -8.50 -59.70
C MET A 1 -19.03 -9.50 -58.72
N MET A 2 -19.12 -10.82 -58.97
CA MET A 2 -18.55 -11.85 -58.08
C MET A 2 -17.04 -11.82 -57.91
N GLN A 3 -16.30 -11.41 -58.94
CA GLN A 3 -14.84 -11.27 -58.92
C GLN A 3 -14.39 -10.04 -58.08
N TYR A 4 -15.14 -8.94 -58.15
CA TYR A 4 -14.92 -7.76 -57.32
C TYR A 4 -15.19 -8.01 -55.82
N PHE A 5 -16.22 -8.81 -55.49
CA PHE A 5 -16.50 -9.19 -54.11
C PHE A 5 -15.40 -10.10 -53.53
N LYS A 6 -14.84 -11.05 -54.32
CA LYS A 6 -13.70 -11.88 -53.89
C LYS A 6 -12.43 -11.03 -53.63
N THR A 7 -12.20 -10.00 -54.43
CA THR A 7 -11.02 -9.12 -54.29
C THR A 7 -11.15 -8.27 -53.01
N ILE A 8 -12.32 -7.73 -52.71
CA ILE A 8 -12.59 -6.96 -51.50
C ILE A 8 -12.52 -7.85 -50.24
N LEU A 9 -13.04 -9.08 -50.30
CA LEU A 9 -12.95 -10.04 -49.21
C LEU A 9 -11.52 -10.46 -48.91
N ASN A 10 -10.71 -10.72 -49.97
CA ASN A 10 -9.29 -11.05 -49.82
C ASN A 10 -8.46 -9.84 -49.34
N MET A 11 -8.76 -8.63 -49.80
CA MET A 11 -8.10 -7.42 -49.27
C MET A 11 -8.39 -7.20 -47.78
N ASN A 12 -9.63 -7.40 -47.32
CA ASN A 12 -9.97 -7.31 -45.91
C ASN A 12 -9.29 -8.41 -45.09
N LEU A 13 -9.22 -9.64 -45.58
CA LEU A 13 -8.54 -10.74 -44.90
C LEU A 13 -7.01 -10.49 -44.82
N THR A 14 -6.38 -10.02 -45.90
CA THR A 14 -4.95 -9.70 -45.94
C THR A 14 -4.64 -8.54 -44.98
N LEU A 15 -5.45 -7.49 -44.94
CA LEU A 15 -5.32 -6.36 -44.02
C LEU A 15 -5.48 -6.80 -42.57
N THR A 16 -6.47 -7.66 -42.29
CA THR A 16 -6.69 -8.21 -40.95
C THR A 16 -5.50 -9.05 -40.50
N VAL A 17 -4.99 -9.92 -41.35
CA VAL A 17 -3.79 -10.75 -41.07
C VAL A 17 -2.57 -9.85 -40.82
N LEU A 18 -2.36 -8.80 -41.65
CA LEU A 18 -1.26 -7.87 -41.48
C LEU A 18 -1.35 -7.10 -40.14
N ILE A 19 -2.54 -6.66 -39.78
CA ILE A 19 -2.80 -6.00 -38.46
C ILE A 19 -2.48 -6.96 -37.31
N LEU A 20 -2.91 -8.22 -37.40
CA LEU A 20 -2.61 -9.23 -36.40
C LEU A 20 -1.10 -9.49 -36.27
N ILE A 21 -0.39 -9.62 -37.42
CA ILE A 21 1.06 -9.82 -37.43
C ILE A 21 1.77 -8.62 -36.80
N VAL A 22 1.42 -7.39 -37.21
CA VAL A 22 2.03 -6.17 -36.68
C VAL A 22 1.74 -6.03 -35.17
N SER A 23 0.52 -6.28 -34.73
CA SER A 23 0.17 -6.22 -33.30
C SER A 23 0.93 -7.27 -32.49
N THR A 24 1.10 -8.48 -33.02
CA THR A 24 1.87 -9.54 -32.37
C THR A 24 3.35 -9.17 -32.28
N LEU A 25 3.94 -8.66 -33.36
CA LEU A 25 5.33 -8.20 -33.37
C LEU A 25 5.57 -7.03 -32.41
N CYS A 26 4.65 -6.07 -32.38
CA CYS A 26 4.69 -4.95 -31.42
C CYS A 26 4.58 -5.46 -29.98
N SER A 27 3.70 -6.41 -29.72
CA SER A 27 3.53 -7.03 -28.39
C SER A 27 4.77 -7.80 -27.97
N LEU A 28 5.39 -8.56 -28.87
CA LEU A 28 6.63 -9.29 -28.60
C LEU A 28 7.81 -8.33 -28.37
N ALA A 29 7.92 -7.27 -29.16
CA ALA A 29 8.95 -6.24 -28.98
C ALA A 29 8.77 -5.48 -27.66
N PHE A 30 7.52 -5.15 -27.29
CA PHE A 30 7.19 -4.54 -26.02
C PHE A 30 7.53 -5.49 -24.86
N TYR A 31 7.12 -6.76 -24.94
CA TYR A 31 7.41 -7.78 -23.93
C TYR A 31 8.93 -7.99 -23.75
N SER A 32 9.67 -8.12 -24.86
CA SER A 32 11.13 -8.24 -24.82
C SER A 32 11.79 -7.03 -24.17
N LYS A 33 11.38 -5.81 -24.54
CA LYS A 33 11.89 -4.56 -23.94
C LYS A 33 11.52 -4.45 -22.46
N TRP A 34 10.35 -4.95 -22.09
CA TRP A 34 9.91 -5.01 -20.69
C TRP A 34 10.77 -5.99 -19.88
N MET A 35 10.96 -7.21 -20.37
CA MET A 35 11.76 -8.24 -19.69
C MET A 35 13.22 -7.84 -19.53
N ASN A 36 13.82 -7.20 -20.54
CA ASN A 36 15.23 -6.74 -20.48
C ASN A 36 15.48 -5.62 -19.44
N LYS A 37 14.43 -5.01 -18.89
CA LYS A 37 14.58 -4.06 -17.76
C LYS A 37 14.97 -4.73 -16.44
N TRP A 38 14.77 -6.05 -16.34
CA TRP A 38 14.94 -6.82 -15.12
C TRP A 38 16.20 -7.70 -15.15
N GLU A 39 17.20 -7.29 -15.94
CA GLU A 39 18.54 -7.85 -15.86
C GLU A 39 19.13 -7.63 -14.46
N GLY A 40 19.70 -8.68 -13.87
CA GLY A 40 20.28 -8.64 -12.51
C GLY A 40 19.54 -9.48 -11.48
N ILE A 41 18.42 -10.13 -11.87
CA ILE A 41 17.79 -11.14 -11.03
C ILE A 41 18.65 -12.41 -11.02
N ILE A 42 19.08 -12.81 -9.83
CA ILE A 42 19.90 -14.01 -9.65
C ILE A 42 19.05 -15.19 -9.18
N GLN A 43 19.22 -16.34 -9.84
CA GLN A 43 18.54 -17.59 -9.45
C GLN A 43 19.28 -18.31 -8.33
N HIS A 44 20.61 -18.20 -8.29
CA HIS A 44 21.48 -18.86 -7.34
C HIS A 44 22.32 -17.79 -6.62
N PRO A 45 21.87 -17.29 -5.46
CA PRO A 45 22.63 -16.33 -4.68
C PRO A 45 23.92 -16.99 -4.15
N LYS A 46 24.95 -16.17 -3.88
CA LYS A 46 26.13 -16.61 -3.14
C LYS A 46 25.72 -17.01 -1.72
N SER A 47 26.56 -17.79 -1.06
CA SER A 47 26.34 -18.18 0.34
C SER A 47 26.53 -17.04 1.34
N GLU A 48 27.16 -15.92 0.91
CA GLU A 48 27.53 -14.83 1.81
C GLU A 48 27.50 -13.47 1.11
N TYR A 49 27.00 -12.44 1.84
CA TYR A 49 27.00 -11.02 1.46
C TYR A 49 27.34 -10.15 2.66
N ASP A 50 27.72 -8.88 2.44
CA ASP A 50 27.91 -7.93 3.54
C ASP A 50 26.57 -7.55 4.17
N TYR A 51 25.59 -7.19 3.34
CA TYR A 51 24.24 -6.85 3.77
C TYR A 51 23.21 -7.73 3.06
N ILE A 52 22.19 -8.13 3.81
CA ILE A 52 21.00 -8.79 3.28
C ILE A 52 19.79 -7.94 3.60
N ILE A 53 19.05 -7.52 2.55
CA ILE A 53 17.81 -6.76 2.68
C ILE A 53 16.65 -7.67 2.30
N VAL A 54 15.68 -7.84 3.19
CA VAL A 54 14.53 -8.71 3.01
C VAL A 54 13.30 -7.86 2.70
N GLY A 55 12.79 -7.99 1.48
CA GLY A 55 11.67 -7.23 0.91
C GLY A 55 12.14 -6.11 -0.02
N ALA A 56 11.83 -6.24 -1.31
CA ALA A 56 12.11 -5.25 -2.34
C ALA A 56 10.93 -4.29 -2.55
N GLY A 57 10.28 -3.88 -1.47
CA GLY A 57 9.29 -2.81 -1.45
C GLY A 57 9.96 -1.42 -1.49
N THR A 58 9.16 -0.38 -1.25
CA THR A 58 9.59 1.02 -1.28
C THR A 58 10.88 1.27 -0.47
N ALA A 59 10.92 0.85 0.79
CA ALA A 59 12.06 1.09 1.66
C ALA A 59 13.27 0.22 1.30
N GLY A 60 13.06 -1.08 1.06
CA GLY A 60 14.14 -2.01 0.74
C GLY A 60 14.87 -1.69 -0.55
N CYS A 61 14.15 -1.21 -1.58
CA CYS A 61 14.79 -0.74 -2.82
C CYS A 61 15.69 0.48 -2.60
N VAL A 62 15.27 1.43 -1.76
CA VAL A 62 16.10 2.61 -1.42
C VAL A 62 17.34 2.18 -0.67
N LEU A 63 17.20 1.34 0.36
CA LEU A 63 18.34 0.81 1.12
C LEU A 63 19.33 0.06 0.22
N ALA A 64 18.83 -0.87 -0.61
CA ALA A 64 19.67 -1.64 -1.52
C ALA A 64 20.45 -0.73 -2.48
N SER A 65 19.79 0.28 -3.04
CA SER A 65 20.41 1.26 -3.92
C SER A 65 21.50 2.05 -3.20
N ARG A 66 21.22 2.57 -1.99
CA ARG A 66 22.19 3.37 -1.22
C ARG A 66 23.38 2.54 -0.77
N LEU A 67 23.14 1.40 -0.14
CA LEU A 67 24.21 0.56 0.38
C LEU A 67 25.13 0.04 -0.74
N SER A 68 24.56 -0.30 -1.91
CA SER A 68 25.37 -0.79 -3.05
C SER A 68 26.10 0.30 -3.81
N SER A 69 25.66 1.57 -3.77
CA SER A 69 26.26 2.68 -4.51
C SER A 69 27.28 3.46 -3.67
N GLU A 70 27.09 3.57 -2.37
CA GLU A 70 27.89 4.41 -1.46
C GLU A 70 28.95 3.60 -0.70
N SER A 71 28.94 2.26 -0.80
CA SER A 71 29.97 1.39 -0.24
C SER A 71 30.48 0.39 -1.28
N HIS A 72 31.63 -0.25 -1.01
CA HIS A 72 32.12 -1.38 -1.80
C HIS A 72 31.50 -2.71 -1.34
N ALA A 73 30.49 -2.66 -0.46
CA ALA A 73 29.85 -3.82 0.13
C ALA A 73 29.01 -4.61 -0.90
N SER A 74 28.98 -5.91 -0.73
CA SER A 74 28.08 -6.80 -1.45
C SER A 74 26.71 -6.78 -0.79
N VAL A 75 25.66 -6.50 -1.56
CA VAL A 75 24.28 -6.40 -1.07
C VAL A 75 23.41 -7.42 -1.78
N LEU A 76 22.67 -8.21 -1.01
CA LEU A 76 21.61 -9.09 -1.51
C LEU A 76 20.25 -8.49 -1.14
N LEU A 77 19.41 -8.26 -2.16
CA LEU A 77 18.01 -7.89 -1.99
C LEU A 77 17.13 -9.11 -2.28
N ILE A 78 16.33 -9.54 -1.31
CA ILE A 78 15.44 -10.70 -1.41
C ILE A 78 14.00 -10.23 -1.56
N GLU A 79 13.26 -10.80 -2.52
CA GLU A 79 11.85 -10.51 -2.75
C GLU A 79 11.05 -11.80 -2.97
N ALA A 80 9.90 -11.88 -2.32
CA ALA A 80 9.02 -13.05 -2.39
C ALA A 80 8.23 -13.15 -3.70
N GLY A 81 7.87 -11.98 -4.27
CA GLY A 81 7.12 -11.93 -5.53
C GLY A 81 7.99 -11.78 -6.76
N GLY A 82 7.36 -11.68 -7.90
CA GLY A 82 8.01 -11.58 -9.20
C GLY A 82 8.35 -10.14 -9.63
N VAL A 83 8.70 -10.01 -10.89
CA VAL A 83 8.82 -8.70 -11.55
C VAL A 83 7.46 -8.01 -11.63
N PRO A 84 7.41 -6.67 -11.67
CA PRO A 84 6.16 -5.95 -11.77
C PRO A 84 5.36 -6.40 -13.00
N ASN A 85 4.06 -6.55 -12.85
CA ASN A 85 3.16 -6.76 -13.98
C ASN A 85 3.20 -5.53 -14.90
N TRP A 86 3.13 -5.71 -16.21
CA TRP A 86 3.12 -4.60 -17.18
C TRP A 86 1.98 -3.59 -16.92
N LEU A 87 0.85 -4.05 -16.36
CA LEU A 87 -0.26 -3.20 -15.94
C LEU A 87 0.15 -2.17 -14.87
N SER A 88 1.21 -2.43 -14.10
CA SER A 88 1.72 -1.45 -13.13
C SER A 88 2.30 -0.18 -13.77
N SER A 89 2.53 -0.21 -15.09
CA SER A 89 2.87 0.97 -15.87
C SER A 89 1.66 1.79 -16.32
N VAL A 90 0.44 1.28 -16.11
CA VAL A 90 -0.82 1.94 -16.48
C VAL A 90 -1.48 2.46 -15.20
N PRO A 91 -1.39 3.76 -14.89
CA PRO A 91 -1.88 4.30 -13.62
C PRO A 91 -3.33 3.93 -13.30
N LEU A 92 -4.23 4.02 -14.26
CA LEU A 92 -5.64 3.70 -14.08
C LEU A 92 -5.89 2.19 -13.79
N ALA A 93 -4.93 1.32 -14.10
CA ALA A 93 -5.04 -0.12 -13.86
C ALA A 93 -4.69 -0.54 -12.42
N ALA A 94 -4.32 0.39 -11.53
CA ALA A 94 -3.97 0.06 -10.14
C ALA A 94 -5.00 -0.84 -9.43
N PRO A 95 -6.33 -0.65 -9.59
CA PRO A 95 -7.31 -1.56 -9.00
C PRO A 95 -7.24 -3.01 -9.52
N LEU A 96 -6.78 -3.22 -10.75
CA LEU A 96 -6.65 -4.55 -11.36
C LEU A 96 -5.43 -5.32 -10.84
N LEU A 97 -4.51 -4.65 -10.15
CA LEU A 97 -3.35 -5.25 -9.51
C LEU A 97 -3.63 -5.68 -8.07
N GLN A 98 -4.84 -5.41 -7.57
CA GLN A 98 -5.29 -5.69 -6.21
C GLN A 98 -6.34 -6.80 -6.19
N GLY A 99 -6.40 -7.53 -5.08
CA GLY A 99 -7.36 -8.61 -4.87
C GLY A 99 -6.80 -10.02 -5.12
N SER A 100 -7.58 -11.02 -4.76
CA SER A 100 -7.15 -12.43 -4.69
C SER A 100 -6.79 -13.08 -6.02
N GLN A 101 -7.13 -12.45 -7.14
CA GLN A 101 -6.81 -12.93 -8.49
C GLN A 101 -5.49 -12.37 -9.03
N SER A 102 -4.86 -11.45 -8.30
CA SER A 102 -3.61 -10.80 -8.71
C SER A 102 -2.40 -11.48 -8.09
N GLU A 103 -1.44 -11.92 -8.89
CA GLU A 103 -0.15 -12.41 -8.40
C GLU A 103 0.71 -11.29 -7.75
N SER A 104 0.36 -10.03 -8.06
CA SER A 104 1.03 -8.83 -7.52
C SER A 104 0.52 -8.45 -6.12
N ASP A 105 -0.43 -9.18 -5.56
CA ASP A 105 -1.04 -8.88 -4.27
C ASP A 105 -0.96 -10.08 -3.31
N TRP A 106 -0.59 -9.82 -2.06
CA TRP A 106 -0.69 -10.80 -0.98
C TRP A 106 -2.15 -11.12 -0.61
N ALA A 107 -3.09 -10.25 -0.97
CA ALA A 107 -4.53 -10.37 -0.76
C ALA A 107 -4.94 -10.70 0.68
N TYR A 108 -4.29 -10.07 1.66
CA TYR A 108 -4.60 -10.29 3.07
C TYR A 108 -6.05 -9.96 3.42
N ARG A 109 -6.55 -10.62 4.47
CA ARG A 109 -7.88 -10.42 5.04
C ARG A 109 -7.74 -10.25 6.55
N THR A 110 -8.55 -9.34 7.12
CA THR A 110 -8.61 -9.16 8.57
C THR A 110 -9.51 -10.21 9.21
N LEU A 111 -9.46 -10.31 10.55
CA LEU A 111 -10.57 -10.90 11.29
C LEU A 111 -11.84 -10.06 11.11
N PRO A 112 -13.03 -10.66 11.34
CA PRO A 112 -14.29 -9.91 11.43
C PRO A 112 -14.19 -8.76 12.43
N GLN A 113 -14.61 -7.56 12.02
CA GLN A 113 -14.44 -6.37 12.84
C GLN A 113 -15.67 -6.08 13.69
N LYS A 114 -15.49 -5.95 15.01
CA LYS A 114 -16.59 -5.72 15.96
C LYS A 114 -17.20 -4.32 15.83
N HIS A 115 -16.37 -3.30 15.61
CA HIS A 115 -16.76 -1.89 15.67
C HIS A 115 -16.89 -1.21 14.31
N SER A 116 -16.63 -1.97 13.21
CA SER A 116 -16.64 -1.46 11.85
C SER A 116 -16.96 -2.57 10.84
N SER A 117 -16.91 -2.20 9.53
CA SER A 117 -16.99 -3.15 8.42
C SER A 117 -18.32 -3.93 8.32
N TRP A 118 -19.41 -3.41 8.90
CA TRP A 118 -20.71 -4.10 8.94
C TRP A 118 -21.30 -4.32 7.54
N GLY A 119 -21.01 -3.43 6.59
CA GLY A 119 -21.39 -3.51 5.18
C GLY A 119 -20.42 -4.32 4.31
N LEU A 120 -19.37 -4.92 4.90
CA LEU A 120 -18.46 -5.82 4.21
C LEU A 120 -18.90 -7.28 4.39
N LYS A 121 -18.55 -8.16 3.43
CA LYS A 121 -18.82 -9.59 3.53
C LYS A 121 -18.10 -10.15 4.75
N ASP A 122 -18.83 -10.86 5.60
CA ASP A 122 -18.34 -11.46 6.84
C ASP A 122 -17.69 -10.45 7.81
N GLN A 123 -17.96 -9.14 7.64
CA GLN A 123 -17.35 -8.03 8.38
C GLN A 123 -15.80 -8.00 8.25
N VAL A 124 -15.28 -8.57 7.17
CA VAL A 124 -13.86 -8.74 6.89
C VAL A 124 -13.37 -7.66 5.93
N SER A 125 -12.34 -6.92 6.31
CA SER A 125 -11.68 -5.96 5.42
C SER A 125 -10.67 -6.65 4.50
N ALA A 126 -10.71 -6.31 3.22
CA ALA A 126 -9.67 -6.70 2.28
C ALA A 126 -8.45 -5.77 2.43
N TRP A 127 -7.26 -6.37 2.50
CA TRP A 127 -6.00 -5.65 2.71
C TRP A 127 -4.99 -5.96 1.60
N PRO A 128 -5.15 -5.39 0.42
CA PRO A 128 -4.15 -5.53 -0.65
C PRO A 128 -2.79 -5.01 -0.19
N ARG A 129 -1.76 -5.85 -0.35
CA ARG A 129 -0.35 -5.53 -0.13
C ARG A 129 0.49 -6.04 -1.29
N GLY A 130 1.27 -5.17 -1.90
CA GLY A 130 2.06 -5.53 -3.06
C GLY A 130 3.03 -6.69 -2.80
N ARG A 131 3.05 -7.65 -3.73
CA ARG A 131 3.93 -8.80 -3.78
C ARG A 131 4.75 -8.74 -5.05
N GLY A 132 6.03 -8.43 -4.94
CA GLY A 132 6.95 -8.26 -6.07
C GLY A 132 7.85 -7.04 -5.93
N LEU A 133 8.74 -6.86 -6.90
CA LEU A 133 9.66 -5.71 -6.91
C LEU A 133 8.89 -4.39 -6.90
N GLY A 134 9.18 -3.53 -5.94
CA GLY A 134 8.46 -2.30 -5.65
C GLY A 134 7.39 -2.44 -4.57
N GLY A 135 6.99 -3.67 -4.21
CA GLY A 135 6.03 -3.95 -3.14
C GLY A 135 4.73 -3.18 -3.31
N SER A 136 4.17 -2.66 -2.21
CA SER A 136 2.93 -1.85 -2.26
C SER A 136 3.07 -0.55 -3.06
N GLY A 137 4.29 -0.07 -3.33
CA GLY A 137 4.55 1.04 -4.24
C GLY A 137 4.18 0.75 -5.70
N GLN A 138 4.09 -0.53 -6.11
CA GLN A 138 3.70 -0.96 -7.46
C GLN A 138 2.19 -1.00 -7.70
N ILE A 139 1.41 -1.15 -6.64
CA ILE A 139 -0.04 -1.31 -6.72
C ILE A 139 -0.82 -0.18 -6.07
N ASN A 140 -0.13 0.89 -5.61
CA ASN A 140 -0.75 2.04 -4.97
C ASN A 140 -1.42 2.99 -5.98
N TYR A 141 -2.13 3.99 -5.48
CA TYR A 141 -2.79 5.02 -6.30
C TYR A 141 -1.93 6.27 -6.52
N MET A 142 -0.61 6.19 -6.26
CA MET A 142 0.39 7.24 -6.51
C MET A 142 0.07 8.60 -5.87
N VAL A 143 -0.64 8.62 -4.74
CA VAL A 143 -0.88 9.86 -3.99
C VAL A 143 0.40 10.26 -3.26
N HIS A 144 0.92 11.44 -3.58
CA HIS A 144 2.10 12.00 -2.93
C HIS A 144 1.71 12.81 -1.69
N SER A 145 2.39 12.56 -0.57
CA SER A 145 2.22 13.31 0.68
C SER A 145 3.50 13.22 1.50
N LEU A 146 3.89 14.31 2.16
CA LEU A 146 5.06 14.37 3.05
C LEU A 146 4.70 14.23 4.54
N GLY A 147 3.43 13.94 4.85
CA GLY A 147 2.93 13.99 6.22
C GLY A 147 2.72 15.43 6.70
N HIS A 148 2.44 15.59 7.99
CA HIS A 148 2.31 16.89 8.64
C HIS A 148 3.49 17.13 9.60
N PRO A 149 4.01 18.36 9.77
CA PRO A 149 5.09 18.65 10.71
C PRO A 149 4.87 18.14 12.13
N ASN A 150 3.61 18.12 12.58
CA ASN A 150 3.23 17.60 13.89
C ASN A 150 3.44 16.10 14.05
N ASP A 151 3.41 15.31 12.96
CA ASP A 151 3.67 13.87 13.01
C ASP A 151 5.09 13.62 13.51
N PHE A 152 6.06 14.28 12.87
CA PHE A 152 7.49 14.18 13.22
C PHE A 152 7.79 14.72 14.61
N LYS A 153 7.15 15.84 15.00
CA LYS A 153 7.25 16.40 16.35
C LYS A 153 6.75 15.40 17.38
N HIS A 154 5.58 14.81 17.13
CA HIS A 154 4.97 13.81 18.00
C HIS A 154 5.82 12.55 18.13
N TRP A 155 6.43 12.08 17.03
CA TRP A 155 7.36 10.95 17.08
C TRP A 155 8.55 11.23 18.00
N GLU A 156 9.19 12.40 17.86
CA GLU A 156 10.35 12.78 18.67
C GLU A 156 10.00 12.93 20.15
N GLU A 157 8.87 13.55 20.46
CA GLU A 157 8.34 13.68 21.83
C GLU A 157 8.01 12.33 22.47
N ASN A 158 7.57 11.35 21.69
CA ASN A 158 7.19 10.01 22.13
C ASN A 158 8.32 8.97 22.00
N GLY A 159 9.57 9.40 21.99
CA GLY A 159 10.74 8.53 22.12
C GLY A 159 11.47 8.18 20.84
N ALA A 160 10.95 8.49 19.65
CA ALA A 160 11.66 8.33 18.38
C ALA A 160 12.67 9.48 18.16
N LYS A 161 13.67 9.58 19.04
CA LYS A 161 14.68 10.63 19.04
C LYS A 161 15.47 10.66 17.73
N GLY A 162 15.64 11.88 17.16
CA GLY A 162 16.31 12.08 15.88
C GLY A 162 15.41 11.81 14.66
N TRP A 163 14.10 11.53 14.83
CA TRP A 163 13.14 11.40 13.74
C TRP A 163 12.16 12.58 13.65
N GLY A 164 12.51 13.70 14.31
CA GLY A 164 11.81 14.96 14.22
C GLY A 164 11.95 15.60 12.84
N LEU A 165 11.10 16.63 12.56
CA LEU A 165 11.08 17.32 11.27
C LEU A 165 12.45 17.87 10.87
N SER A 166 13.19 18.51 11.80
CA SER A 166 14.51 19.06 11.55
C SER A 166 15.52 18.03 10.99
N SER A 167 15.41 16.79 11.46
CA SER A 167 16.25 15.69 11.01
C SER A 167 15.77 15.05 9.71
N MET A 168 14.48 15.14 9.40
CA MET A 168 13.87 14.53 8.22
C MET A 168 13.79 15.49 7.03
N GLN A 169 13.81 16.81 7.27
CA GLN A 169 13.51 17.83 6.27
C GLN A 169 14.39 17.70 5.01
N ALA A 170 15.70 17.58 5.17
CA ALA A 170 16.61 17.45 4.01
C ALA A 170 16.31 16.22 3.13
N TYR A 171 15.87 15.12 3.74
CA TYR A 171 15.50 13.90 3.01
C TYR A 171 14.13 14.03 2.33
N LEU A 172 13.19 14.75 2.94
CA LEU A 172 11.88 15.04 2.34
C LEU A 172 12.00 16.00 1.16
N GLU A 173 12.78 17.09 1.31
CA GLU A 173 13.04 18.07 0.23
C GLU A 173 13.75 17.44 -0.97
N LYS A 174 14.65 16.48 -0.73
CA LYS A 174 15.34 15.73 -1.78
C LYS A 174 14.38 14.95 -2.67
N LEU A 175 13.23 14.51 -2.16
CA LEU A 175 12.22 13.79 -2.96
C LEU A 175 11.55 14.69 -4.00
N GLU A 176 11.40 15.99 -3.74
CA GLU A 176 10.73 16.93 -4.64
C GLU A 176 11.63 17.41 -5.78
N GLY A 177 12.95 17.26 -5.63
CA GLY A 177 13.95 17.75 -6.60
C GLY A 177 14.63 16.66 -7.44
N THR A 178 14.42 15.38 -7.16
CA THR A 178 15.18 14.29 -7.79
C THR A 178 14.31 13.23 -8.45
N CYS A 179 14.68 12.89 -9.70
CA CYS A 179 14.25 11.61 -10.28
C CYS A 179 14.73 10.48 -9.37
N MET A 180 13.80 9.63 -8.91
CA MET A 180 14.11 8.46 -8.09
C MET A 180 15.20 7.60 -8.74
N PRO A 181 16.15 7.06 -7.96
CA PRO A 181 17.13 6.13 -8.49
C PRO A 181 16.39 4.96 -9.16
N THR A 182 16.54 4.82 -10.45
CA THR A 182 16.09 3.61 -11.13
C THR A 182 16.97 2.45 -10.70
N THR A 183 16.43 1.23 -10.75
CA THR A 183 17.13 -0.04 -10.40
C THR A 183 18.48 -0.28 -11.11
N ARG A 184 18.89 0.64 -12.01
CA ARG A 184 20.17 0.60 -12.73
C ARG A 184 21.43 0.63 -11.86
N GLY A 185 21.28 0.89 -10.55
CA GLY A 185 22.42 0.99 -9.61
C GLY A 185 22.67 -0.24 -8.73
N ILE A 186 21.83 -1.28 -8.76
CA ILE A 186 22.03 -2.47 -7.92
C ILE A 186 23.10 -3.34 -8.56
N LYS A 187 24.35 -3.19 -8.11
CA LYS A 187 25.49 -3.92 -8.66
C LYS A 187 25.57 -5.38 -8.26
N ASN A 188 24.77 -5.85 -7.30
CA ASN A 188 25.01 -7.11 -6.58
C ASN A 188 23.89 -8.14 -6.66
N GLY A 189 22.78 -7.84 -7.27
CA GLY A 189 21.74 -8.80 -7.63
C GLY A 189 20.49 -8.79 -6.73
N ILE A 190 19.38 -9.13 -7.34
CA ILE A 190 18.07 -9.31 -6.71
C ILE A 190 17.72 -10.80 -6.77
N CYS A 191 17.35 -11.39 -5.63
CA CYS A 191 16.93 -12.79 -5.56
C CYS A 191 15.41 -12.88 -5.33
N HIS A 192 14.71 -13.58 -6.22
CA HIS A 192 13.29 -13.90 -6.04
C HIS A 192 13.15 -15.12 -5.14
N LYS A 193 13.05 -14.90 -3.84
CA LYS A 193 12.84 -15.96 -2.84
C LYS A 193 12.05 -15.42 -1.65
N THR A 194 11.34 -16.28 -0.99
CA THR A 194 10.69 -15.96 0.28
C THR A 194 11.67 -16.22 1.42
N THR A 195 11.84 -15.23 2.28
CA THR A 195 12.59 -15.41 3.53
C THR A 195 11.63 -15.94 4.58
N GLU A 196 11.93 -17.13 5.10
CA GLU A 196 11.13 -17.74 6.16
C GLU A 196 11.44 -17.12 7.52
N LYS A 197 12.71 -17.03 7.85
CA LYS A 197 13.21 -16.46 9.12
C LYS A 197 14.63 -15.93 8.99
N VAL A 198 15.04 -15.12 9.95
CA VAL A 198 16.47 -14.78 10.13
C VAL A 198 17.17 -15.89 10.92
N THR A 199 18.43 -16.17 10.58
CA THR A 199 19.25 -17.13 11.33
C THR A 199 19.96 -16.42 12.47
N ILE A 200 19.78 -16.92 13.71
CA ILE A 200 20.27 -16.29 14.93
C ILE A 200 21.17 -17.28 15.69
N THR A 201 22.33 -16.80 16.14
CA THR A 201 23.26 -17.55 16.99
C THR A 201 23.67 -16.67 18.16
N ARG A 202 23.38 -17.08 19.39
CA ARG A 202 23.75 -16.35 20.62
C ARG A 202 23.34 -14.87 20.59
N GLU A 203 22.04 -14.60 20.27
CA GLU A 203 21.47 -13.24 20.17
C GLU A 203 22.04 -12.36 19.02
N ALA A 204 22.86 -12.92 18.14
CA ALA A 204 23.33 -12.25 16.94
C ALA A 204 22.73 -12.88 15.69
N VAL A 205 22.24 -12.04 14.76
CA VAL A 205 21.80 -12.50 13.44
C VAL A 205 23.02 -12.79 12.59
N THR A 206 23.05 -13.98 12.01
CA THR A 206 24.13 -14.42 11.12
C THR A 206 23.71 -14.46 9.65
N GLY A 207 22.42 -14.29 9.36
CA GLY A 207 21.90 -14.33 7.99
C GLY A 207 20.42 -14.62 7.93
N VAL A 208 20.00 -15.24 6.84
CA VAL A 208 18.60 -15.61 6.56
C VAL A 208 18.49 -17.07 6.13
N GLU A 209 17.35 -17.68 6.39
CA GLU A 209 16.96 -18.98 5.85
C GLU A 209 15.80 -18.76 4.87
N LEU A 210 15.93 -19.25 3.64
CA LEU A 210 14.90 -19.18 2.62
C LEU A 210 13.88 -20.32 2.80
N ASP A 211 12.72 -20.19 2.15
CA ASP A 211 11.69 -21.24 2.08
C ASP A 211 12.19 -22.58 1.53
N SER A 212 13.25 -22.54 0.72
CA SER A 212 13.96 -23.72 0.21
C SER A 212 14.90 -24.39 1.20
N GLY A 213 15.03 -23.87 2.45
CA GLY A 213 16.01 -24.31 3.45
C GLY A 213 17.43 -23.82 3.20
N VAL A 214 17.67 -23.05 2.13
CA VAL A 214 19.00 -22.47 1.84
C VAL A 214 19.29 -21.36 2.84
N ARG A 215 20.49 -21.40 3.45
CA ARG A 215 20.99 -20.36 4.36
C ARG A 215 21.98 -19.47 3.67
N ILE A 216 21.84 -18.16 3.86
CA ILE A 216 22.72 -17.12 3.31
C ILE A 216 23.22 -16.28 4.47
N THR A 217 24.53 -16.13 4.59
CA THR A 217 25.20 -15.41 5.68
C THR A 217 25.31 -13.92 5.37
N ALA A 218 25.05 -13.07 6.38
CA ALA A 218 25.34 -11.64 6.35
C ALA A 218 26.58 -11.37 7.21
N ARG A 219 27.62 -10.75 6.63
CA ARG A 219 28.84 -10.37 7.35
C ARG A 219 28.65 -9.14 8.25
N GLN A 220 27.77 -8.24 7.86
CA GLN A 220 27.47 -7.01 8.58
C GLN A 220 26.09 -7.10 9.25
N GLU A 221 25.04 -6.91 8.49
CA GLU A 221 23.69 -6.83 9.02
C GLU A 221 22.63 -7.43 8.06
N VAL A 222 21.53 -7.87 8.65
CA VAL A 222 20.26 -8.14 7.97
C VAL A 222 19.31 -6.97 8.23
N VAL A 223 18.68 -6.44 7.18
CA VAL A 223 17.66 -5.40 7.29
C VAL A 223 16.32 -5.93 6.78
N LEU A 224 15.32 -6.02 7.66
CA LEU A 224 13.96 -6.39 7.28
C LEU A 224 13.22 -5.19 6.74
N SER A 225 12.69 -5.32 5.53
CA SER A 225 11.90 -4.31 4.79
C SER A 225 10.69 -4.95 4.11
N ALA A 226 10.16 -6.03 4.72
CA ALA A 226 9.08 -6.83 4.16
C ALA A 226 7.68 -6.24 4.42
N GLY A 227 7.61 -5.02 4.97
CA GLY A 227 6.37 -4.28 5.24
C GLY A 227 5.72 -4.64 6.58
N SER A 228 4.72 -3.85 6.95
CA SER A 228 4.06 -3.91 8.26
C SER A 228 3.35 -5.23 8.59
N ILE A 229 3.22 -6.14 7.63
CA ILE A 229 2.62 -7.46 7.84
C ILE A 229 3.68 -8.56 7.85
N ASN A 230 4.57 -8.60 6.87
CA ASN A 230 5.53 -9.70 6.75
C ASN A 230 6.77 -9.50 7.63
N THR A 231 7.21 -8.27 7.89
CA THR A 231 8.33 -8.02 8.81
C THR A 231 8.06 -8.57 10.22
N PRO A 232 6.94 -8.23 10.88
CA PRO A 232 6.64 -8.85 12.18
C PRO A 232 6.43 -10.37 12.07
N GLN A 233 5.89 -10.90 10.97
CA GLN A 233 5.76 -12.34 10.76
C GLN A 233 7.12 -13.04 10.74
N ILE A 234 8.10 -12.48 10.04
CA ILE A 234 9.49 -13.01 10.00
C ILE A 234 10.11 -12.96 11.40
N LEU A 235 9.96 -11.85 12.13
CA LEU A 235 10.48 -11.73 13.51
C LEU A 235 9.87 -12.78 14.42
N LEU A 236 8.55 -12.94 14.41
CA LEU A 236 7.85 -13.93 15.22
C LEU A 236 8.32 -15.36 14.93
N ARG A 237 8.45 -15.74 13.65
CA ARG A 237 8.98 -17.06 13.25
C ARG A 237 10.43 -17.27 13.66
N SER A 238 11.18 -16.18 13.84
CA SER A 238 12.59 -16.19 14.27
C SER A 238 12.75 -16.20 15.80
N GLY A 239 11.64 -16.31 16.57
CA GLY A 239 11.69 -16.31 18.02
C GLY A 239 11.77 -14.90 18.65
N ILE A 240 11.51 -13.85 17.87
CA ILE A 240 11.51 -12.47 18.35
C ILE A 240 10.05 -12.01 18.42
N GLY A 241 9.50 -11.87 19.63
CA GLY A 241 8.10 -11.50 19.81
C GLY A 241 7.56 -11.79 21.21
N PRO A 242 6.27 -11.59 21.46
CA PRO A 242 5.67 -11.80 22.77
C PRO A 242 5.86 -13.24 23.24
N ARG A 243 6.55 -13.44 24.38
CA ARG A 243 6.90 -14.73 24.95
C ARG A 243 5.71 -15.68 25.02
N GLN A 244 4.59 -15.22 25.59
CA GLN A 244 3.41 -16.07 25.75
C GLN A 244 2.89 -16.62 24.42
N HIS A 245 2.95 -15.81 23.35
CA HIS A 245 2.53 -16.24 22.02
C HIS A 245 3.53 -17.26 21.42
N LEU A 246 4.83 -16.97 21.49
CA LEU A 246 5.88 -17.86 20.95
C LEU A 246 5.89 -19.21 21.68
N ASP A 247 5.80 -19.21 23.01
CA ASP A 247 5.71 -20.42 23.83
C ASP A 247 4.49 -21.28 23.45
N SER A 248 3.33 -20.64 23.18
CA SER A 248 2.13 -21.36 22.74
C SER A 248 2.26 -22.04 21.37
N LEU A 249 3.25 -21.63 20.57
CA LEU A 249 3.57 -22.18 19.25
C LEU A 249 4.77 -23.14 19.28
N GLY A 250 5.42 -23.32 20.44
CA GLY A 250 6.64 -24.09 20.56
C GLY A 250 7.86 -23.44 19.89
N ILE A 251 7.81 -22.12 19.64
CA ILE A 251 8.92 -21.36 19.06
C ILE A 251 9.84 -20.89 20.18
N PRO A 252 11.14 -21.26 20.18
CA PRO A 252 12.09 -20.79 21.18
C PRO A 252 12.21 -19.27 21.20
N VAL A 253 12.06 -18.66 22.39
CA VAL A 253 12.12 -17.19 22.54
C VAL A 253 13.57 -16.73 22.54
N VAL A 254 13.93 -15.93 21.54
CA VAL A 254 15.22 -15.22 21.43
C VAL A 254 15.15 -13.86 22.12
N SER A 255 14.09 -13.08 21.84
CA SER A 255 13.87 -11.78 22.45
C SER A 255 12.37 -11.56 22.67
N ASP A 256 12.00 -11.22 23.92
CA ASP A 256 10.61 -10.96 24.32
C ASP A 256 10.25 -9.51 24.03
N LEU A 257 9.62 -9.25 22.88
CA LEU A 257 9.30 -7.93 22.37
C LEU A 257 7.84 -7.86 21.89
N PRO A 258 7.19 -6.69 21.90
CA PRO A 258 5.80 -6.52 21.49
C PRO A 258 5.60 -6.54 19.97
N VAL A 259 6.26 -7.44 19.26
CA VAL A 259 6.15 -7.60 17.81
C VAL A 259 4.72 -7.93 17.41
N GLY A 260 4.22 -7.24 16.39
CA GLY A 260 2.85 -7.38 15.92
C GLY A 260 1.83 -6.49 16.64
N MET A 261 2.20 -5.87 17.75
CA MET A 261 1.37 -4.93 18.49
C MET A 261 1.39 -3.52 17.88
N ASN A 262 0.56 -2.59 18.39
CA ASN A 262 0.46 -1.21 17.91
C ASN A 262 0.08 -1.07 16.42
N LEU A 263 -0.52 -2.10 15.82
CA LEU A 263 -1.01 -2.01 14.44
C LEU A 263 -1.99 -0.85 14.31
N HIS A 264 -1.73 0.06 13.39
CA HIS A 264 -2.60 1.18 13.07
C HIS A 264 -2.80 1.28 11.56
N ASP A 265 -3.90 1.88 11.14
CA ASP A 265 -4.24 2.13 9.74
C ASP A 265 -5.27 3.26 9.66
N HIS A 266 -5.39 3.89 8.50
CA HIS A 266 -6.44 4.87 8.22
C HIS A 266 -7.68 4.18 7.63
N MET A 267 -8.84 4.78 7.86
CA MET A 267 -10.08 4.43 7.19
C MET A 267 -10.59 5.58 6.34
N ASN A 268 -11.14 5.24 5.18
CA ASN A 268 -11.79 6.15 4.25
C ASN A 268 -13.29 5.90 4.25
N MET A 269 -14.10 6.95 4.44
CA MET A 269 -15.53 6.90 4.18
C MET A 269 -15.80 7.46 2.78
N PRO A 270 -16.23 6.65 1.79
CA PRO A 270 -16.54 7.12 0.46
C PRO A 270 -17.87 7.88 0.43
N LEU A 271 -17.86 9.06 -0.20
CA LEU A 271 -19.01 9.92 -0.43
C LEU A 271 -19.12 10.21 -1.92
N TYR A 272 -20.15 9.70 -2.54
CA TYR A 272 -20.38 9.87 -3.98
C TYR A 272 -21.03 11.21 -4.29
N VAL A 273 -20.52 11.90 -5.32
CA VAL A 273 -21.04 13.18 -5.82
C VAL A 273 -21.25 13.07 -7.32
N SER A 274 -22.46 13.25 -7.81
CA SER A 274 -22.75 13.40 -9.25
C SER A 274 -22.47 14.81 -9.72
N ILE A 275 -22.09 14.95 -11.00
CA ILE A 275 -21.91 16.25 -11.68
C ILE A 275 -22.53 16.20 -13.08
N ASP A 276 -22.81 17.38 -13.67
CA ASP A 276 -23.31 17.50 -15.05
C ASP A 276 -22.15 17.67 -16.05
N ALA A 277 -20.97 18.10 -15.59
CA ALA A 277 -19.82 18.39 -16.44
C ALA A 277 -19.01 17.11 -16.79
N PRO A 278 -18.51 16.94 -18.03
CA PRO A 278 -17.93 15.69 -18.54
C PRO A 278 -16.45 15.51 -18.16
N TYR A 279 -16.09 15.67 -16.88
CA TYR A 279 -14.71 15.68 -16.41
C TYR A 279 -14.26 14.39 -15.72
N SER A 280 -15.17 13.47 -15.46
CA SER A 280 -14.85 12.25 -14.70
C SER A 280 -14.31 11.13 -15.58
N VAL A 281 -13.69 10.16 -14.93
CA VAL A 281 -13.49 8.82 -15.47
C VAL A 281 -14.82 8.08 -15.39
N THR A 282 -15.32 7.61 -16.54
CA THR A 282 -16.54 6.79 -16.64
C THR A 282 -16.24 5.47 -17.33
N ILE A 283 -17.08 4.45 -17.12
CA ILE A 283 -16.89 3.14 -17.75
C ILE A 283 -16.88 3.25 -19.28
N ASP A 284 -17.74 4.12 -19.85
CA ASP A 284 -17.80 4.31 -21.30
C ASP A 284 -16.52 4.99 -21.84
N LYS A 285 -15.96 5.96 -21.11
CA LYS A 285 -14.70 6.60 -21.50
C LYS A 285 -13.52 5.63 -21.42
N ILE A 286 -13.49 4.73 -20.42
CA ILE A 286 -12.45 3.69 -20.30
C ILE A 286 -12.47 2.75 -21.52
N LYS A 287 -13.65 2.42 -22.05
CA LYS A 287 -13.80 1.56 -23.24
C LYS A 287 -13.48 2.27 -24.56
N SER A 288 -13.22 3.57 -24.56
CA SER A 288 -12.96 4.34 -25.77
C SER A 288 -11.61 3.98 -26.39
N VAL A 289 -11.64 3.59 -27.67
CA VAL A 289 -10.43 3.32 -28.46
C VAL A 289 -9.51 4.54 -28.51
N GLN A 290 -10.08 5.76 -28.55
CA GLN A 290 -9.31 7.00 -28.55
C GLN A 290 -8.49 7.16 -27.26
N GLN A 291 -9.05 6.84 -26.09
CA GLN A 291 -8.34 6.93 -24.80
C GLN A 291 -7.19 5.92 -24.73
N ILE A 292 -7.40 4.71 -25.27
CA ILE A 292 -6.36 3.68 -25.36
C ILE A 292 -5.23 4.15 -26.27
N TRP A 293 -5.58 4.70 -27.45
CA TRP A 293 -4.61 5.25 -28.41
C TRP A 293 -3.80 6.39 -27.81
N ASP A 294 -4.45 7.36 -27.17
CA ASP A 294 -3.80 8.52 -26.56
C ASP A 294 -2.80 8.11 -25.49
N TYR A 295 -3.11 7.07 -24.70
CA TYR A 295 -2.19 6.55 -23.71
C TYR A 295 -0.97 5.86 -24.33
N PHE A 296 -1.17 4.88 -25.19
CA PHE A 296 -0.07 4.06 -25.72
C PHE A 296 0.85 4.82 -26.66
N PHE A 297 0.34 5.75 -27.44
CA PHE A 297 1.13 6.49 -28.44
C PHE A 297 1.55 7.90 -28.00
N HIS A 298 0.84 8.51 -27.07
CA HIS A 298 1.12 9.88 -26.64
C HIS A 298 1.39 10.01 -25.13
N GLY A 299 1.19 8.95 -24.32
CA GLY A 299 1.34 8.98 -22.86
C GLY A 299 0.33 9.92 -22.16
N LYS A 300 -0.87 10.10 -22.74
CA LYS A 300 -1.88 11.05 -22.31
C LYS A 300 -3.22 10.38 -22.06
N GLY A 301 -4.20 11.15 -21.57
CA GLY A 301 -5.57 10.71 -21.39
C GLY A 301 -5.82 10.00 -20.08
N LEU A 302 -6.97 9.32 -19.97
CA LEU A 302 -7.46 8.74 -18.72
C LEU A 302 -6.53 7.68 -18.13
N PHE A 303 -5.88 6.87 -18.97
CA PHE A 303 -4.98 5.81 -18.51
C PHE A 303 -3.66 6.32 -17.91
N ALA A 304 -3.33 7.61 -18.14
CA ALA A 304 -2.14 8.25 -17.58
C ALA A 304 -2.36 8.80 -16.15
N THR A 305 -3.52 8.57 -15.54
CA THR A 305 -3.86 8.99 -14.17
C THR A 305 -4.49 7.84 -13.39
N THR A 306 -4.34 7.84 -12.07
CA THR A 306 -5.03 6.91 -11.16
C THR A 306 -6.48 7.34 -10.87
N ALA A 307 -6.98 8.37 -11.54
CA ALA A 307 -8.20 9.09 -11.23
C ALA A 307 -8.17 9.89 -9.90
N VAL A 308 -7.08 9.86 -9.14
CA VAL A 308 -6.90 10.78 -8.01
C VAL A 308 -6.59 12.17 -8.56
N LEU A 309 -7.45 13.14 -8.31
CA LEU A 309 -7.36 14.50 -8.83
C LEU A 309 -6.78 15.47 -7.78
N ALA A 310 -7.08 15.24 -6.52
CA ALA A 310 -6.62 16.09 -5.42
C ALA A 310 -6.60 15.33 -4.10
N SER A 311 -5.72 15.72 -3.21
CA SER A 311 -5.76 15.38 -1.79
C SER A 311 -5.62 16.65 -0.97
N ALA A 312 -6.32 16.72 0.15
CA ALA A 312 -6.29 17.86 1.05
C ALA A 312 -6.19 17.39 2.50
N THR A 313 -5.26 17.96 3.23
CA THR A 313 -5.18 17.88 4.69
C THR A 313 -5.75 19.19 5.24
N LEU A 314 -6.93 19.10 5.80
CA LEU A 314 -7.67 20.27 6.32
C LEU A 314 -7.73 20.13 7.83
N VAL A 315 -6.96 20.92 8.56
CA VAL A 315 -6.77 20.77 10.00
C VAL A 315 -5.99 19.47 10.33
N PRO A 316 -5.22 19.38 11.38
CA PRO A 316 -4.21 18.33 11.55
C PRO A 316 -4.77 16.89 11.57
N ASP A 317 -6.07 16.70 11.71
CA ASP A 317 -6.69 15.40 11.93
C ASP A 317 -7.69 14.95 10.84
N ALA A 318 -8.08 15.81 9.88
CA ALA A 318 -9.05 15.45 8.86
C ALA A 318 -8.49 15.59 7.44
N GLY A 319 -8.68 14.58 6.60
CA GLY A 319 -8.24 14.54 5.21
C GLY A 319 -9.36 14.23 4.24
N LEU A 320 -9.19 14.70 3.01
CA LEU A 320 -10.04 14.39 1.87
C LEU A 320 -9.18 13.98 0.69
N ILE A 321 -9.62 12.95 -0.03
CA ILE A 321 -9.06 12.57 -1.33
C ILE A 321 -10.20 12.63 -2.33
N LEU A 322 -9.98 13.30 -3.46
CA LEU A 322 -10.93 13.39 -4.56
C LEU A 322 -10.54 12.42 -5.68
N PHE A 323 -11.37 11.41 -5.88
CA PHE A 323 -11.29 10.52 -7.03
C PHE A 323 -12.30 10.99 -8.11
N GLY A 324 -11.81 11.32 -9.28
CA GLY A 324 -12.62 11.72 -10.43
C GLY A 324 -13.32 10.53 -11.11
N LEU A 325 -14.02 9.71 -10.34
CA LEU A 325 -14.70 8.50 -10.79
C LEU A 325 -16.22 8.74 -10.79
N GLY A 326 -16.81 8.88 -11.97
CA GLY A 326 -18.24 9.14 -12.14
C GLY A 326 -19.07 7.87 -12.12
N SER A 327 -18.63 6.83 -12.83
CA SER A 327 -19.22 5.49 -12.76
C SER A 327 -18.19 4.46 -12.31
N ALA A 328 -18.61 3.47 -11.54
CA ALA A 328 -17.77 2.47 -10.92
C ALA A 328 -18.20 1.05 -11.32
N ASP A 329 -17.24 0.20 -11.64
CA ASP A 329 -17.49 -1.22 -11.83
C ASP A 329 -17.68 -1.91 -10.48
N GLU A 330 -18.88 -2.43 -10.24
CA GLU A 330 -19.25 -3.09 -8.98
C GLU A 330 -18.31 -4.26 -8.67
N LYS A 331 -17.93 -5.05 -9.67
CA LYS A 331 -17.09 -6.23 -9.47
C LYS A 331 -15.70 -5.83 -8.96
N ILE A 332 -15.08 -4.81 -9.58
CA ILE A 332 -13.75 -4.34 -9.18
C ILE A 332 -13.79 -3.79 -7.74
N LEU A 333 -14.72 -2.89 -7.43
CA LEU A 333 -14.79 -2.28 -6.09
C LEU A 333 -15.22 -3.28 -5.00
N LYS A 334 -16.05 -4.28 -5.34
CA LYS A 334 -16.37 -5.36 -4.40
C LYS A 334 -15.15 -6.22 -4.07
N ASP A 335 -14.30 -6.50 -5.04
CA ASP A 335 -13.14 -7.35 -4.83
C ASP A 335 -12.07 -6.66 -3.96
N ILE A 336 -11.79 -5.36 -4.22
CA ILE A 336 -10.76 -4.61 -3.47
C ILE A 336 -11.23 -4.11 -2.10
N ALA A 337 -12.52 -3.81 -1.93
CA ALA A 337 -13.09 -3.32 -0.66
C ALA A 337 -13.86 -4.39 0.13
N ASN A 338 -14.20 -5.52 -0.49
CA ASN A 338 -15.03 -6.59 0.07
C ASN A 338 -16.48 -6.19 0.42
N TYR A 339 -17.05 -5.17 -0.25
CA TYR A 339 -18.43 -4.74 0.00
C TYR A 339 -19.46 -5.83 -0.30
N LYS A 340 -20.56 -5.86 0.49
CA LYS A 340 -21.82 -6.49 0.10
C LYS A 340 -22.45 -5.73 -1.08
N SER A 341 -23.29 -6.39 -1.91
CA SER A 341 -23.92 -5.73 -3.07
C SER A 341 -24.83 -4.58 -2.69
N ASP A 342 -25.64 -4.75 -1.64
CA ASP A 342 -26.52 -3.71 -1.13
C ASP A 342 -25.76 -2.50 -0.58
N THR A 343 -24.66 -2.74 0.11
CA THR A 343 -23.76 -1.67 0.58
C THR A 343 -23.15 -0.91 -0.60
N PHE A 344 -22.65 -1.63 -1.63
CA PHE A 344 -22.13 -0.98 -2.83
C PHE A 344 -23.19 -0.11 -3.51
N GLN A 345 -24.42 -0.63 -3.70
CA GLN A 345 -25.51 0.11 -4.31
C GLN A 345 -25.93 1.33 -3.50
N GLY A 346 -25.94 1.21 -2.17
CA GLY A 346 -26.21 2.33 -1.26
C GLY A 346 -25.16 3.43 -1.29
N LEU A 347 -23.89 3.08 -1.53
CA LEU A 347 -22.77 4.03 -1.67
C LEU A 347 -22.73 4.69 -3.07
N PHE A 348 -23.06 3.92 -4.12
CA PHE A 348 -22.95 4.34 -5.52
C PHE A 348 -24.29 4.18 -6.24
N PRO A 349 -25.32 4.98 -5.88
CA PRO A 349 -26.70 4.77 -6.34
C PRO A 349 -26.87 4.92 -7.86
N LEU A 350 -25.93 5.60 -8.54
CA LEU A 350 -25.96 5.83 -9.99
C LEU A 350 -25.00 4.93 -10.77
N SER A 351 -24.38 3.93 -10.13
CA SER A 351 -23.37 3.04 -10.74
C SER A 351 -23.88 2.22 -11.93
N HIS A 352 -25.20 2.02 -12.05
CA HIS A 352 -25.84 1.35 -13.19
C HIS A 352 -25.71 2.13 -14.52
N ASN A 353 -25.45 3.43 -14.47
CA ASN A 353 -25.23 4.28 -15.64
C ASN A 353 -23.73 4.39 -15.96
N SER A 354 -23.27 3.70 -17.02
CA SER A 354 -21.87 3.65 -17.43
C SER A 354 -21.29 5.01 -17.89
N SER A 355 -22.16 5.96 -18.25
CA SER A 355 -21.80 7.32 -18.66
C SER A 355 -21.94 8.35 -17.53
N GLN A 356 -22.34 7.92 -16.31
CA GLN A 356 -22.56 8.84 -15.20
C GLN A 356 -21.29 9.62 -14.86
N GLU A 357 -21.37 10.92 -14.89
CA GLU A 357 -20.31 11.83 -14.44
C GLU A 357 -20.41 12.07 -12.93
N GLY A 358 -19.26 12.17 -12.29
CA GLY A 358 -19.20 12.36 -10.84
C GLY A 358 -17.78 12.20 -10.28
N PHE A 359 -17.69 12.22 -8.98
CA PHE A 359 -16.46 11.95 -8.26
C PHE A 359 -16.77 11.34 -6.88
N VAL A 360 -15.76 10.74 -6.27
CA VAL A 360 -15.84 10.21 -4.90
C VAL A 360 -14.92 11.03 -4.02
N LEU A 361 -15.46 11.55 -2.92
CA LEU A 361 -14.67 12.10 -1.83
C LEU A 361 -14.44 11.01 -0.79
N LEU A 362 -13.19 10.69 -0.52
CA LEU A 362 -12.80 9.81 0.57
C LEU A 362 -12.52 10.67 1.80
N ALA A 363 -13.41 10.63 2.78
CA ALA A 363 -13.27 11.34 4.04
C ALA A 363 -12.50 10.47 5.03
N THR A 364 -11.40 11.00 5.59
CA THR A 364 -10.43 10.23 6.39
C THR A 364 -10.12 10.94 7.70
N CYS A 365 -10.09 10.20 8.81
CA CYS A 365 -9.41 10.62 10.03
C CYS A 365 -7.91 10.34 9.88
N LEU A 366 -7.08 11.37 9.90
CA LEU A 366 -5.63 11.25 9.68
C LEU A 366 -4.85 10.86 10.94
N THR A 367 -5.44 11.00 12.12
CA THR A 367 -4.82 10.69 13.41
C THR A 367 -5.63 9.66 14.22
N PRO A 368 -5.96 8.48 13.64
CA PRO A 368 -6.76 7.49 14.34
C PRO A 368 -6.04 6.98 15.59
N GLN A 369 -6.80 6.79 16.67
CA GLN A 369 -6.29 6.34 17.96
C GLN A 369 -6.55 4.84 18.21
N SER A 370 -7.40 4.18 17.43
CA SER A 370 -7.58 2.73 17.49
C SER A 370 -6.28 2.01 17.20
N ARG A 371 -6.00 0.97 17.97
CA ARG A 371 -4.83 0.11 17.79
C ARG A 371 -5.28 -1.34 17.72
N GLY A 372 -4.66 -2.04 16.80
CA GLY A 372 -4.81 -3.46 16.57
C GLY A 372 -3.52 -4.22 16.79
N ARG A 373 -3.50 -5.44 16.28
CA ARG A 373 -2.37 -6.35 16.37
C ARG A 373 -2.38 -7.37 15.25
N LEU A 374 -1.26 -8.01 15.05
CA LEU A 374 -1.15 -9.23 14.24
C LEU A 374 -0.32 -10.28 14.97
N TRP A 375 -0.57 -11.57 14.66
CA TRP A 375 0.14 -12.71 15.25
C TRP A 375 0.14 -13.91 14.31
N LEU A 376 1.00 -14.89 14.58
CA LEU A 376 1.06 -16.11 13.78
C LEU A 376 -0.21 -16.94 13.95
N ASN A 377 -0.65 -17.58 12.87
CA ASN A 377 -1.76 -18.51 12.91
C ASN A 377 -1.29 -19.86 13.47
N VAL A 378 -1.82 -20.23 14.64
CA VAL A 378 -1.48 -21.50 15.33
C VAL A 378 -1.74 -22.73 14.45
N SER A 379 -2.79 -22.70 13.63
CA SER A 379 -3.17 -23.82 12.76
C SER A 379 -2.35 -23.88 11.47
N HIS A 380 -1.64 -22.80 11.11
CA HIS A 380 -0.90 -22.71 9.85
C HIS A 380 0.23 -21.68 9.96
N LEU A 381 1.34 -22.08 10.60
CA LEU A 381 2.48 -21.19 10.90
C LEU A 381 3.14 -20.57 9.65
N GLU A 382 3.16 -21.30 8.54
CA GLU A 382 3.72 -20.84 7.27
C GLU A 382 2.74 -19.98 6.46
N GLY A 383 1.48 -19.96 6.86
CA GLY A 383 0.42 -19.20 6.19
C GLY A 383 0.41 -17.71 6.55
N PRO A 384 -0.61 -16.98 6.04
CA PRO A 384 -0.77 -15.59 6.38
C PRO A 384 -1.00 -15.41 7.90
N PRO A 385 -0.51 -14.31 8.49
CA PRO A 385 -0.76 -14.02 9.89
C PRO A 385 -2.22 -13.65 10.12
N ILE A 386 -2.68 -13.77 11.36
CA ILE A 386 -3.97 -13.27 11.78
C ILE A 386 -3.85 -11.76 12.01
N ILE A 387 -4.76 -10.99 11.39
CA ILE A 387 -4.71 -9.52 11.39
C ILE A 387 -5.99 -8.99 12.03
N GLU A 388 -5.85 -8.25 13.12
CA GLU A 388 -6.94 -7.59 13.86
C GLU A 388 -6.66 -6.08 13.96
N PRO A 389 -7.13 -5.25 13.02
CA PRO A 389 -6.91 -3.80 13.06
C PRO A 389 -7.63 -3.11 14.20
N ASN A 390 -8.72 -3.69 14.70
CA ASN A 390 -9.56 -3.15 15.78
C ASN A 390 -10.07 -1.73 15.46
N TYR A 391 -10.48 -1.50 14.21
CA TYR A 391 -10.94 -0.22 13.70
C TYR A 391 -12.09 0.38 14.52
N LEU A 392 -12.07 1.71 14.67
CA LEU A 392 -13.13 2.51 15.31
C LEU A 392 -13.48 2.06 16.74
N SER A 393 -12.53 1.41 17.43
CA SER A 393 -12.68 0.99 18.83
C SER A 393 -12.43 2.13 19.81
N HIS A 394 -11.62 3.15 19.41
CA HIS A 394 -11.34 4.31 20.24
C HIS A 394 -12.38 5.42 20.01
N SER A 395 -12.83 6.07 21.09
CA SER A 395 -13.89 7.11 21.05
C SER A 395 -13.54 8.35 20.21
N HIS A 396 -12.26 8.61 19.97
CA HIS A 396 -11.79 9.72 19.13
C HIS A 396 -12.13 9.52 17.65
N ASP A 397 -12.13 8.30 17.14
CA ASP A 397 -12.05 8.04 15.70
C ASP A 397 -13.35 8.42 14.96
N ILE A 398 -14.52 8.14 15.55
CA ILE A 398 -15.82 8.51 14.95
C ILE A 398 -15.98 10.04 14.85
N PRO A 399 -15.79 10.86 15.90
CA PRO A 399 -15.82 12.32 15.77
C PRO A 399 -14.83 12.87 14.75
N CYS A 400 -13.65 12.29 14.65
CA CYS A 400 -12.62 12.67 13.66
C CYS A 400 -13.10 12.38 12.22
N MET A 401 -13.69 11.20 11.97
CA MET A 401 -14.29 10.86 10.67
C MET A 401 -15.48 11.77 10.32
N ILE A 402 -16.35 12.07 11.28
CA ILE A 402 -17.50 12.99 11.11
C ILE A 402 -17.00 14.38 10.69
N LYS A 403 -15.91 14.86 11.28
CA LYS A 403 -15.29 16.13 10.91
C LYS A 403 -14.86 16.14 9.43
N ALA A 404 -14.27 15.05 8.95
CA ALA A 404 -13.88 14.92 7.54
C ALA A 404 -15.11 14.87 6.60
N ILE A 405 -16.19 14.17 6.98
CA ILE A 405 -17.45 14.14 6.22
C ILE A 405 -18.07 15.54 6.12
N ASN A 406 -18.11 16.28 7.23
CA ASN A 406 -18.64 17.65 7.25
C ASN A 406 -17.81 18.61 6.37
N LEU A 407 -16.49 18.37 6.26
CA LEU A 407 -15.62 19.13 5.34
C LEU A 407 -15.94 18.79 3.87
N ALA A 408 -16.16 17.52 3.56
CA ALA A 408 -16.57 17.08 2.22
C ALA A 408 -17.90 17.72 1.79
N GLU A 409 -18.88 17.73 2.67
CA GLU A 409 -20.17 18.37 2.44
C GLU A 409 -20.05 19.87 2.18
N LYS A 410 -19.27 20.59 3.01
CA LYS A 410 -18.98 22.01 2.81
C LYS A 410 -18.27 22.27 1.49
N LEU A 411 -17.33 21.41 1.08
CA LEU A 411 -16.62 21.52 -0.19
C LEU A 411 -17.58 21.42 -1.37
N VAL A 412 -18.49 20.44 -1.38
CA VAL A 412 -19.48 20.26 -2.45
C VAL A 412 -20.41 21.47 -2.57
N ARG A 413 -20.73 22.14 -1.46
CA ARG A 413 -21.57 23.37 -1.47
C ARG A 413 -20.87 24.63 -1.97
N THR A 414 -19.56 24.59 -2.22
CA THR A 414 -18.86 25.78 -2.74
C THR A 414 -19.33 26.17 -4.14
N LYS A 415 -19.25 27.45 -4.48
CA LYS A 415 -19.63 27.97 -5.81
C LYS A 415 -18.90 27.25 -6.95
N ALA A 416 -17.68 26.78 -6.73
CA ALA A 416 -16.90 26.07 -7.74
C ALA A 416 -17.55 24.73 -8.11
N PHE A 417 -17.92 23.92 -7.12
CA PHE A 417 -18.59 22.63 -7.34
C PHE A 417 -20.04 22.80 -7.79
N GLN A 418 -20.75 23.80 -7.29
CA GLN A 418 -22.12 24.11 -7.73
C GLN A 418 -22.21 24.48 -9.21
N LYS A 419 -21.17 25.13 -9.79
CA LYS A 419 -21.08 25.38 -11.24
C LYS A 419 -20.96 24.10 -12.07
N LEU A 420 -20.52 23.00 -11.47
CA LEU A 420 -20.44 21.68 -12.13
C LEU A 420 -21.74 20.89 -12.01
N GLY A 421 -22.77 21.42 -11.34
CA GLY A 421 -24.00 20.69 -11.02
C GLY A 421 -23.76 19.64 -9.90
N ALA A 422 -22.78 19.85 -9.02
CA ALA A 422 -22.41 18.85 -8.01
C ALA A 422 -23.53 18.60 -7.00
N GLN A 423 -23.91 17.32 -6.86
CA GLN A 423 -24.91 16.85 -5.92
C GLN A 423 -24.33 15.70 -5.07
N LEU A 424 -24.23 15.91 -3.76
CA LEU A 424 -23.81 14.88 -2.81
C LEU A 424 -24.94 13.87 -2.59
N HIS A 425 -24.64 12.59 -2.75
CA HIS A 425 -25.54 11.48 -2.47
C HIS A 425 -25.16 10.85 -1.13
N LEU A 426 -25.99 11.07 -0.11
CA LEU A 426 -25.77 10.45 1.19
C LEU A 426 -26.09 8.95 1.12
N PRO A 427 -25.23 8.07 1.67
CA PRO A 427 -25.41 6.63 1.60
C PRO A 427 -26.72 6.14 2.22
N VAL A 428 -27.45 5.28 1.51
CA VAL A 428 -28.63 4.58 2.04
C VAL A 428 -28.26 3.11 2.24
N LEU A 429 -27.96 2.74 3.49
CA LEU A 429 -27.43 1.43 3.83
C LEU A 429 -28.45 0.62 4.63
N SER A 430 -28.51 -0.71 4.37
CA SER A 430 -29.44 -1.62 5.03
C SER A 430 -29.26 -1.66 6.56
N GLU A 431 -28.02 -1.56 7.03
CA GLU A 431 -27.69 -1.51 8.45
C GLU A 431 -28.16 -0.21 9.12
N CYS A 432 -28.36 0.87 8.34
CA CYS A 432 -28.77 2.20 8.81
C CYS A 432 -30.22 2.55 8.47
N ARG A 433 -31.04 1.58 8.05
CA ARG A 433 -32.42 1.78 7.51
C ARG A 433 -33.38 2.52 8.44
N ASN A 434 -33.13 2.53 9.74
CA ASN A 434 -34.00 3.23 10.72
C ASN A 434 -33.60 4.69 10.94
N LEU A 435 -32.59 5.19 10.21
CA LEU A 435 -32.05 6.54 10.31
C LEU A 435 -32.31 7.28 9.01
N ILE A 436 -32.67 8.57 9.09
CA ILE A 436 -32.87 9.42 7.92
C ILE A 436 -31.50 9.97 7.50
N PRO A 437 -31.13 9.86 6.19
CA PRO A 437 -29.88 10.43 5.69
C PRO A 437 -29.80 11.96 5.91
N ASP A 438 -29.04 12.38 6.90
CA ASP A 438 -28.77 13.79 7.20
C ASP A 438 -27.34 13.95 7.76
N VAL A 439 -26.55 14.84 7.15
CA VAL A 439 -25.17 15.15 7.61
C VAL A 439 -25.12 15.81 9.01
N ARG A 440 -26.27 16.25 9.54
CA ARG A 440 -26.38 16.82 10.89
C ARG A 440 -26.74 15.78 11.95
N ASP A 441 -27.19 14.61 11.53
CA ASP A 441 -27.54 13.51 12.44
C ASP A 441 -26.28 12.68 12.75
N LEU A 442 -25.77 12.80 13.97
CA LEU A 442 -24.58 12.10 14.43
C LEU A 442 -24.78 10.58 14.48
N LEU A 443 -25.99 10.10 14.76
CA LEU A 443 -26.27 8.66 14.78
C LEU A 443 -26.24 8.09 13.38
N TYR A 444 -26.79 8.81 12.40
CA TYR A 444 -26.69 8.43 11.00
C TYR A 444 -25.23 8.42 10.51
N LEU A 445 -24.45 9.48 10.81
CA LEU A 445 -23.05 9.56 10.40
C LEU A 445 -22.21 8.44 11.06
N GLU A 446 -22.40 8.15 12.33
CA GLU A 446 -21.74 7.02 12.99
C GLU A 446 -22.12 5.69 12.34
N CYS A 447 -23.39 5.46 12.05
CA CYS A 447 -23.86 4.24 11.40
C CYS A 447 -23.19 4.02 10.05
N ILE A 448 -23.20 5.01 9.13
CA ILE A 448 -22.59 4.86 7.81
C ILE A 448 -21.08 4.67 7.88
N ILE A 449 -20.38 5.33 8.84
CA ILE A 449 -18.94 5.15 9.04
C ILE A 449 -18.65 3.72 9.47
N ARG A 450 -19.34 3.19 10.48
CA ARG A 450 -19.13 1.81 10.96
C ARG A 450 -19.49 0.77 9.91
N THR A 451 -20.47 1.06 9.06
CA THR A 451 -20.94 0.15 8.02
C THR A 451 -20.02 0.14 6.81
N ALA A 452 -19.64 1.29 6.28
CA ALA A 452 -19.10 1.41 4.93
C ALA A 452 -17.69 1.99 4.83
N ALA A 453 -17.10 2.49 5.92
CA ALA A 453 -15.70 2.92 5.86
C ALA A 453 -14.76 1.72 5.64
N VAL A 454 -13.75 1.90 4.78
CA VAL A 454 -12.77 0.89 4.39
C VAL A 454 -11.34 1.38 4.65
N THR A 455 -10.40 0.44 4.73
CA THR A 455 -8.97 0.75 4.87
C THR A 455 -8.51 1.75 3.80
N ALA A 456 -7.59 2.64 4.19
CA ALA A 456 -6.83 3.47 3.24
C ALA A 456 -5.54 2.76 2.78
N TYR A 457 -5.36 1.51 3.18
CA TYR A 457 -4.19 0.67 2.84
C TYR A 457 -2.86 1.20 3.40
N HIS A 458 -2.87 1.80 4.59
CA HIS A 458 -1.72 2.39 5.28
C HIS A 458 -1.31 1.64 6.57
N PRO A 459 -1.36 0.29 6.64
CA PRO A 459 -1.01 -0.38 7.89
C PRO A 459 0.44 -0.12 8.29
N GLY A 460 0.64 0.19 9.58
CA GLY A 460 1.95 0.50 10.16
C GLY A 460 2.05 0.13 11.63
N GLY A 461 3.22 0.36 12.21
CA GLY A 461 3.45 0.36 13.65
C GLY A 461 3.70 -0.98 14.33
N THR A 462 3.68 -2.09 13.62
CA THR A 462 3.80 -3.46 14.15
C THR A 462 5.17 -3.85 14.69
N CYS A 463 6.18 -3.02 14.44
CA CYS A 463 7.55 -3.10 14.99
C CYS A 463 7.97 -1.71 15.50
N LYS A 464 7.12 -1.08 16.30
CA LYS A 464 7.21 0.32 16.75
C LYS A 464 8.64 0.71 17.14
N MET A 465 9.09 1.86 16.60
CA MET A 465 10.36 2.49 16.94
C MET A 465 10.25 3.33 18.22
N GLY A 466 11.31 3.31 19.03
CA GLY A 466 11.42 4.18 20.20
C GLY A 466 12.49 3.73 21.19
N SER A 467 12.41 4.26 22.41
CA SER A 467 13.40 3.99 23.46
C SER A 467 13.28 2.57 24.01
N LEU A 468 14.40 1.96 24.37
CA LEU A 468 14.43 0.65 25.07
C LEU A 468 13.68 0.67 26.41
N GLN A 469 13.53 1.84 27.05
CA GLN A 469 12.75 1.99 28.27
C GLN A 469 11.23 1.96 28.04
N ASP A 470 10.78 2.09 26.80
CA ASP A 470 9.38 1.93 26.41
C ASP A 470 9.11 0.48 26.01
N ASN A 471 8.48 -0.28 26.88
CA ASN A 471 8.14 -1.69 26.65
C ASN A 471 7.18 -1.92 25.47
N SER A 472 6.69 -0.85 24.81
CA SER A 472 5.86 -0.93 23.60
C SER A 472 6.68 -0.88 22.31
N THR A 473 8.01 -0.79 22.38
CA THR A 473 8.90 -0.65 21.22
C THR A 473 9.60 -1.96 20.86
N VAL A 474 9.89 -2.11 19.58
CA VAL A 474 10.60 -3.29 19.01
C VAL A 474 11.99 -2.92 18.52
N VAL A 475 12.15 -1.70 17.99
CA VAL A 475 13.42 -1.20 17.49
C VAL A 475 13.82 0.11 18.14
N ASP A 476 15.13 0.35 18.25
CA ASP A 476 15.68 1.62 18.72
C ASP A 476 15.63 2.73 17.65
N ASN A 477 16.13 3.92 17.98
CA ASN A 477 16.17 5.08 17.08
C ASN A 477 17.19 4.96 15.94
N LEU A 478 18.04 3.95 15.97
CA LEU A 478 18.90 3.54 14.87
C LEU A 478 18.35 2.33 14.13
N LEU A 479 17.07 1.98 14.39
CA LEU A 479 16.31 0.90 13.78
C LEU A 479 16.80 -0.52 14.12
N ARG A 480 17.67 -0.67 15.11
CA ARG A 480 18.17 -1.97 15.57
C ARG A 480 17.11 -2.66 16.44
N VAL A 481 16.89 -3.95 16.21
CA VAL A 481 15.97 -4.75 17.04
C VAL A 481 16.53 -4.89 18.45
N HIS A 482 15.72 -4.55 19.45
CA HIS A 482 16.12 -4.61 20.86
C HIS A 482 16.58 -6.02 21.27
N GLY A 483 17.76 -6.11 21.89
CA GLY A 483 18.33 -7.37 22.39
C GLY A 483 18.86 -8.32 21.30
N VAL A 484 18.91 -7.90 20.02
CA VAL A 484 19.41 -8.73 18.92
C VAL A 484 20.43 -7.95 18.09
N GLN A 485 21.65 -8.48 17.98
CA GLN A 485 22.71 -7.85 17.21
C GLN A 485 22.61 -8.18 15.71
N GLY A 486 23.05 -7.27 14.84
CA GLY A 486 23.11 -7.49 13.39
C GLY A 486 21.73 -7.50 12.69
N LEU A 487 20.68 -7.00 13.34
CA LEU A 487 19.33 -6.96 12.79
C LEU A 487 18.70 -5.57 12.91
N ARG A 488 18.22 -5.05 11.78
CA ARG A 488 17.42 -3.82 11.73
C ARG A 488 16.08 -4.05 11.03
N VAL A 489 15.16 -3.14 11.29
CA VAL A 489 13.89 -3.04 10.56
C VAL A 489 13.78 -1.65 9.93
N MET A 490 13.46 -1.58 8.64
CA MET A 490 13.18 -0.31 7.94
C MET A 490 12.04 -0.49 6.94
N ASP A 491 10.82 -0.30 7.38
CA ASP A 491 9.60 -0.20 6.59
C ASP A 491 8.47 0.43 7.42
N ALA A 492 7.22 0.37 6.96
CA ALA A 492 6.08 0.98 7.66
C ALA A 492 5.82 0.36 9.06
N SER A 493 6.37 -0.81 9.38
CA SER A 493 6.18 -1.44 10.69
C SER A 493 6.79 -0.62 11.84
N ILE A 494 7.82 0.19 11.56
CA ILE A 494 8.50 0.98 12.60
C ILE A 494 7.78 2.27 12.99
N LEU A 495 6.79 2.71 12.23
CA LEU A 495 6.09 3.98 12.46
C LEU A 495 5.50 4.02 13.87
N PRO A 496 5.87 4.99 14.74
CA PRO A 496 5.34 5.07 16.10
C PRO A 496 3.84 5.32 16.15
N THR A 497 3.37 6.20 15.24
CA THR A 497 1.96 6.59 15.07
C THR A 497 1.64 6.73 13.58
N PRO A 498 0.36 6.75 13.18
CA PRO A 498 -0.03 7.05 11.81
C PRO A 498 0.52 8.40 11.35
N LEU A 499 0.85 8.50 10.08
CA LEU A 499 1.19 9.77 9.41
C LEU A 499 -0.09 10.50 8.98
N SER A 500 -0.12 11.83 9.09
CA SER A 500 -1.23 12.64 8.56
C SER A 500 -1.17 12.74 7.03
N GLY A 501 -1.24 11.58 6.36
CA GLY A 501 -1.13 11.46 4.91
C GLY A 501 -0.74 10.06 4.44
N HIS A 502 -0.22 9.97 3.21
CA HIS A 502 0.18 8.72 2.58
C HIS A 502 1.65 8.38 2.91
N PRO A 503 1.96 7.16 3.38
CA PRO A 503 3.27 6.86 3.97
C PRO A 503 4.40 6.69 2.95
N ASN A 504 4.11 6.45 1.66
CA ASN A 504 5.12 6.00 0.69
C ASN A 504 6.30 6.96 0.57
N SER A 505 6.06 8.27 0.39
CA SER A 505 7.12 9.27 0.24
C SER A 505 7.95 9.43 1.51
N VAL A 506 7.30 9.43 2.66
CA VAL A 506 7.98 9.50 3.96
C VAL A 506 8.86 8.27 4.19
N LEU A 507 8.39 7.08 3.82
CA LEU A 507 9.18 5.84 3.92
C LEU A 507 10.42 5.86 3.02
N ILE A 508 10.35 6.48 1.83
CA ILE A 508 11.52 6.70 0.98
C ILE A 508 12.55 7.57 1.71
N ALA A 509 12.12 8.72 2.25
CA ALA A 509 12.98 9.63 2.99
C ALA A 509 13.58 8.96 4.26
N MET A 510 12.78 8.17 4.98
CA MET A 510 13.24 7.41 6.14
C MET A 510 14.28 6.36 5.76
N ALA A 511 14.09 5.64 4.65
CA ALA A 511 15.05 4.65 4.17
C ALA A 511 16.35 5.28 3.68
N ASP A 512 16.28 6.43 3.00
CA ASP A 512 17.46 7.21 2.59
C ASP A 512 18.26 7.65 3.83
N ARG A 513 17.58 8.15 4.88
CA ARG A 513 18.20 8.49 6.17
C ARG A 513 18.80 7.26 6.86
N ALA A 514 18.06 6.15 6.90
CA ALA A 514 18.50 4.91 7.53
C ALA A 514 19.80 4.37 6.92
N SER A 515 19.98 4.51 5.61
CA SER A 515 21.22 4.10 4.93
C SER A 515 22.45 4.78 5.52
N SER A 516 22.33 6.07 5.91
CA SER A 516 23.42 6.83 6.53
C SER A 516 23.82 6.25 7.90
N PHE A 517 22.87 5.70 8.67
CA PHE A 517 23.19 5.04 9.95
C PHE A 517 23.91 3.72 9.74
N ILE A 518 23.44 2.93 8.75
CA ILE A 518 24.02 1.62 8.44
C ILE A 518 25.47 1.78 7.95
N LEU A 519 25.71 2.74 7.04
CA LEU A 519 27.03 3.00 6.46
C LEU A 519 28.03 3.56 7.48
N ASN A 520 27.58 4.30 8.49
CA ASN A 520 28.43 4.93 9.50
C ASN A 520 28.52 4.09 10.81
N THR A 521 27.92 2.91 10.85
CA THR A 521 28.11 1.98 11.98
C THR A 521 29.42 1.23 11.74
N PRO A 522 30.39 1.31 12.67
CA PRO A 522 31.71 0.64 12.53
C PRO A 522 31.60 -0.87 12.58
#